data_d5b99dbddff80074736b1a73cefab9af
#
_entry.id   d5b99dbddff80074736b1a73cefab9af
#
_cell.length_a   1.000
_cell.length_b   1.000
_cell.length_c   1.000
_cell.angle_alpha   90.00
_cell.angle_beta   90.00
_cell.angle_gamma   90.00
#
_symmetry.space_group_name_H-M   'P 1'
#
loop_
_entity.id
_entity.type
_entity.pdbx_description
1 polymer ?
#
loop_
_entity_poly.entity_id
_entity_poly.type
_entity_poly.pdbx_seq_one_letter_code
_entity_poly.pdbx_strand_id
1 'polypeptide(L)'
;MDAVTGMRMTTIRPAESDTKILHRLRQLAFVVIAVIGLPGCINAYYQAPRTAVDERVYASLYPYFAEYCAVSEFDKKQGFGVDIEGGGPGGHSVFYLNGACRVRDAGFPVLALCDDSPNGMAGRGVGLSVNDHYENTNWTATEGRAFFYHGALAPGEGVNRASYARTQDEAKAMGILDGVKFHRATLDTKPADMSERDFMYEVSIATDYAIDLARDRFCARVPLDRGKMEIIVRYLNALNEPYRSGQKEFHWNVLRENCAHLEHNALAAVGVWRELPIDRPLLIAAFDFPVPKNEFVNLMRRTNDMPIADPDALYDDEVARVDLLRQGWIATEPGALAEARPAVQPNDIYNTHLRLIFYDEPVFGHYQQRFDRIFVEPRYTDLATNLAHFSQVYTAILAKRQMPDTTDRRGDFYQRYFDVVAREKAKVDATLVRLSSSASWSAL
;
A
#
# COMPACT_ATOMS: atom_id res chain seq x y z
N MET A 1 18.67 -14.97 -72.31
CA MET A 1 18.76 -16.27 -71.68
C MET A 1 19.38 -16.03 -70.34
N ASP A 2 18.56 -16.10 -69.33
CA ASP A 2 18.90 -16.65 -68.03
C ASP A 2 17.76 -16.29 -67.06
N ALA A 3 17.08 -17.33 -66.65
CA ALA A 3 15.90 -17.26 -65.73
C ALA A 3 16.40 -17.16 -64.31
N VAL A 4 15.97 -16.15 -63.56
CA VAL A 4 16.13 -16.05 -62.11
C VAL A 4 14.86 -16.49 -61.42
N THR A 5 14.90 -17.64 -60.82
CA THR A 5 13.86 -18.31 -60.06
C THR A 5 13.64 -17.58 -58.71
N GLY A 6 12.50 -16.92 -58.53
CA GLY A 6 12.13 -16.28 -57.27
C GLY A 6 11.67 -17.33 -56.23
N MET A 7 12.43 -17.41 -55.15
CA MET A 7 12.11 -18.23 -53.98
C MET A 7 11.15 -17.46 -53.08
N ARG A 8 9.87 -17.82 -53.04
CA ARG A 8 8.89 -17.29 -52.08
C ARG A 8 9.19 -17.86 -50.69
N MET A 9 9.64 -17.01 -49.77
CA MET A 9 9.63 -17.33 -48.33
C MET A 9 8.18 -17.33 -47.84
N THR A 10 7.67 -18.51 -47.52
CA THR A 10 6.43 -18.68 -46.77
C THR A 10 6.70 -18.40 -45.29
N THR A 11 6.23 -17.28 -44.78
CA THR A 11 6.17 -16.97 -43.35
C THR A 11 5.16 -17.90 -42.70
N ILE A 12 5.66 -18.86 -41.92
CA ILE A 12 4.83 -19.72 -41.04
C ILE A 12 4.39 -18.83 -39.88
N ARG A 13 3.09 -18.49 -39.83
CA ARG A 13 2.48 -17.90 -38.63
C ARG A 13 2.38 -18.99 -37.56
N PRO A 14 2.86 -18.76 -36.32
CA PRO A 14 2.62 -19.72 -35.24
C PRO A 14 1.12 -19.85 -34.99
N ALA A 15 0.65 -21.07 -34.79
CA ALA A 15 -0.74 -21.37 -34.56
C ALA A 15 -1.22 -20.79 -33.22
N GLU A 16 -2.40 -20.18 -33.20
CA GLU A 16 -3.07 -19.56 -32.04
C GLU A 16 -3.25 -20.53 -30.84
N SER A 17 -3.12 -21.83 -31.06
CA SER A 17 -3.14 -22.87 -30.03
C SER A 17 -1.92 -22.86 -29.11
N ASP A 18 -0.74 -22.45 -29.63
CA ASP A 18 0.54 -22.55 -28.87
C ASP A 18 0.63 -21.46 -27.80
N THR A 19 0.03 -20.29 -28.02
CA THR A 19 0.02 -19.22 -27.02
C THR A 19 -0.86 -19.54 -25.81
N LYS A 20 -2.01 -20.18 -26.03
CA LYS A 20 -2.91 -20.62 -24.93
C LYS A 20 -2.31 -21.78 -24.14
N ILE A 21 -1.61 -22.68 -24.80
CA ILE A 21 -0.91 -23.80 -24.15
C ILE A 21 0.29 -23.25 -23.33
N LEU A 22 1.05 -22.31 -23.87
CA LEU A 22 2.16 -21.67 -23.16
C LEU A 22 1.71 -20.88 -21.94
N HIS A 23 0.57 -20.20 -22.04
CA HIS A 23 -0.03 -19.47 -20.92
C HIS A 23 -0.51 -20.42 -19.82
N ARG A 24 -1.19 -21.50 -20.17
CA ARG A 24 -1.61 -22.55 -19.21
C ARG A 24 -0.42 -23.29 -18.59
N LEU A 25 0.63 -23.56 -19.35
CA LEU A 25 1.86 -24.18 -18.84
C LEU A 25 2.62 -23.23 -17.90
N ARG A 26 2.61 -21.91 -18.17
CA ARG A 26 3.14 -20.90 -17.23
C ARG A 26 2.33 -20.83 -15.94
N GLN A 27 1.00 -20.85 -16.02
CA GLN A 27 0.13 -20.88 -14.83
C GLN A 27 0.30 -22.20 -14.04
N LEU A 28 0.41 -23.35 -14.70
CA LEU A 28 0.67 -24.64 -14.05
C LEU A 28 2.07 -24.70 -13.44
N ALA A 29 3.10 -24.17 -14.10
CA ALA A 29 4.46 -24.11 -13.53
C ALA A 29 4.50 -23.20 -12.29
N PHE A 30 3.73 -22.10 -12.26
CA PHE A 30 3.59 -21.25 -11.09
C PHE A 30 2.90 -21.96 -9.92
N VAL A 31 1.82 -22.69 -10.19
CA VAL A 31 1.11 -23.49 -9.18
C VAL A 31 2.00 -24.62 -8.64
N VAL A 32 2.79 -25.27 -9.49
CA VAL A 32 3.69 -26.35 -9.10
C VAL A 32 4.88 -25.82 -8.29
N ILE A 33 5.45 -24.67 -8.64
CA ILE A 33 6.53 -24.04 -7.85
C ILE A 33 5.97 -23.55 -6.51
N ALA A 34 4.78 -22.98 -6.48
CA ALA A 34 4.11 -22.57 -5.24
C ALA A 34 3.73 -23.75 -4.33
N VAL A 35 3.39 -24.92 -4.92
CA VAL A 35 2.98 -26.09 -4.14
C VAL A 35 4.15 -26.98 -3.71
N ILE A 36 5.23 -27.04 -4.47
CA ILE A 36 6.38 -27.93 -4.18
C ILE A 36 7.50 -27.19 -3.43
N GLY A 37 7.60 -25.88 -3.54
CA GLY A 37 8.71 -25.09 -3.00
C GLY A 37 8.46 -24.39 -1.67
N LEU A 38 7.23 -24.41 -1.15
CA LEU A 38 6.85 -23.66 0.06
C LEU A 38 6.08 -24.52 1.07
N PRO A 39 6.73 -25.45 1.77
CA PRO A 39 6.15 -25.99 2.99
C PRO A 39 6.14 -24.86 4.05
N GLY A 40 5.04 -24.15 4.24
CA GLY A 40 4.95 -23.10 5.26
C GLY A 40 4.02 -21.95 4.95
N CYS A 41 3.26 -22.01 3.85
CA CYS A 41 2.15 -21.09 3.67
C CYS A 41 1.08 -21.37 4.72
N ILE A 42 1.03 -20.60 5.81
CA ILE A 42 -0.01 -20.73 6.82
C ILE A 42 -1.19 -19.87 6.39
N ASN A 43 -2.31 -20.53 6.12
CA ASN A 43 -3.61 -19.89 5.95
C ASN A 43 -4.14 -19.55 7.34
N ALA A 44 -3.94 -18.32 7.81
CA ALA A 44 -4.55 -17.86 9.04
C ALA A 44 -5.87 -17.15 8.74
N TYR A 45 -6.94 -17.68 9.32
CA TYR A 45 -8.17 -16.93 9.48
C TYR A 45 -8.00 -16.03 10.71
N TYR A 46 -8.10 -14.73 10.51
CA TYR A 46 -7.89 -13.77 11.58
C TYR A 46 -9.16 -12.93 11.81
N GLN A 47 -9.74 -13.05 13.00
CA GLN A 47 -10.69 -12.05 13.50
C GLN A 47 -9.88 -10.94 14.18
N ALA A 48 -9.55 -9.91 13.47
CA ALA A 48 -8.88 -8.77 14.06
C ALA A 48 -9.78 -8.08 15.10
N PRO A 49 -9.27 -7.72 16.28
CA PRO A 49 -9.97 -6.79 17.13
C PRO A 49 -10.17 -5.49 16.36
N ARG A 50 -11.37 -4.90 16.47
CA ARG A 50 -11.61 -3.58 15.88
C ARG A 50 -10.75 -2.57 16.62
N THR A 51 -9.76 -2.03 15.93
CA THR A 51 -8.98 -0.90 16.44
C THR A 51 -9.39 0.33 15.65
N ALA A 52 -9.82 1.37 16.32
CA ALA A 52 -10.20 2.62 15.71
C ALA A 52 -9.30 3.73 16.24
N VAL A 53 -8.53 4.33 15.36
CA VAL A 53 -7.89 5.61 15.63
C VAL A 53 -8.91 6.70 15.34
N ASP A 54 -9.07 7.68 16.24
CA ASP A 54 -9.88 8.87 15.91
C ASP A 54 -9.21 9.62 14.76
N GLU A 55 -9.79 9.49 13.58
CA GLU A 55 -9.23 10.02 12.33
C GLU A 55 -9.09 11.55 12.35
N ARG A 56 -10.04 12.25 12.99
CA ARG A 56 -10.00 13.71 13.06
C ARG A 56 -8.87 14.17 13.96
N VAL A 57 -8.71 13.53 15.11
CA VAL A 57 -7.61 13.81 16.03
C VAL A 57 -6.29 13.49 15.37
N TYR A 58 -6.16 12.31 14.75
CA TYR A 58 -4.94 11.91 14.07
C TYR A 58 -4.56 12.88 12.94
N ALA A 59 -5.48 13.18 12.04
CA ALA A 59 -5.23 14.11 10.93
C ALA A 59 -4.94 15.55 11.38
N SER A 60 -5.47 15.98 12.54
CA SER A 60 -5.13 17.28 13.11
C SER A 60 -3.70 17.35 13.67
N LEU A 61 -3.18 16.22 14.15
CA LEU A 61 -1.80 16.10 14.64
C LEU A 61 -0.80 15.86 13.52
N TYR A 62 -1.21 15.08 12.52
CA TYR A 62 -0.42 14.66 11.36
C TYR A 62 -1.19 14.96 10.06
N PRO A 63 -1.11 16.20 9.55
CA PRO A 63 -1.84 16.58 8.32
C PRO A 63 -1.36 15.79 7.08
N TYR A 64 -0.13 15.30 7.09
CA TYR A 64 0.42 14.40 6.09
C TYR A 64 0.69 13.03 6.70
N PHE A 65 0.12 11.99 6.11
CA PHE A 65 0.42 10.60 6.46
C PHE A 65 0.14 9.68 5.29
N ALA A 66 0.78 8.51 5.30
CA ALA A 66 0.49 7.40 4.41
C ALA A 66 -0.19 6.28 5.19
N GLU A 67 -1.16 5.59 4.57
CA GLU A 67 -1.70 4.33 5.06
C GLU A 67 -1.39 3.23 4.04
N TYR A 68 -0.54 2.31 4.42
CA TYR A 68 -0.36 1.05 3.72
C TYR A 68 -1.38 0.05 4.26
N CYS A 69 -2.26 -0.47 3.42
CA CYS A 69 -3.26 -1.43 3.86
C CYS A 69 -3.12 -2.76 3.11
N ALA A 70 -2.84 -3.84 3.84
CA ALA A 70 -3.07 -5.19 3.36
C ALA A 70 -4.56 -5.50 3.46
N VAL A 71 -5.15 -6.00 2.39
CA VAL A 71 -6.58 -6.32 2.33
C VAL A 71 -6.80 -7.79 1.97
N SER A 72 -7.88 -8.39 2.52
CA SER A 72 -8.23 -9.78 2.25
C SER A 72 -8.60 -10.01 0.79
N GLU A 73 -8.59 -11.25 0.36
CA GLU A 73 -9.28 -11.64 -0.87
C GLU A 73 -10.77 -11.29 -0.78
N PHE A 74 -11.45 -11.24 -1.91
CA PHE A 74 -12.91 -11.20 -1.93
C PHE A 74 -13.46 -12.17 -2.98
N ASP A 75 -14.68 -12.56 -2.75
CA ASP A 75 -15.46 -13.40 -3.64
C ASP A 75 -16.89 -12.82 -3.73
N LYS A 76 -17.39 -12.68 -4.93
CA LYS A 76 -18.72 -12.16 -5.18
C LYS A 76 -19.74 -13.30 -5.13
N LYS A 77 -20.84 -13.11 -4.41
CA LYS A 77 -21.91 -14.11 -4.35
C LYS A 77 -22.52 -14.33 -5.74
N GLN A 78 -22.84 -15.55 -6.06
CA GLN A 78 -23.42 -15.93 -7.34
C GLN A 78 -24.69 -15.13 -7.67
N GLY A 79 -24.78 -14.62 -8.91
CA GLY A 79 -25.92 -13.84 -9.39
C GLY A 79 -25.83 -12.33 -9.15
N PHE A 80 -24.66 -11.82 -8.75
CA PHE A 80 -24.41 -10.40 -8.60
C PHE A 80 -23.40 -9.90 -9.64
N GLY A 81 -23.89 -9.42 -10.80
CA GLY A 81 -23.06 -8.78 -11.82
C GLY A 81 -22.04 -9.71 -12.47
N VAL A 82 -20.91 -9.14 -12.85
CA VAL A 82 -19.77 -9.90 -13.41
C VAL A 82 -19.12 -10.70 -12.31
N ASP A 83 -18.83 -11.96 -12.59
CA ASP A 83 -18.10 -12.84 -11.68
C ASP A 83 -16.63 -12.40 -11.65
N ILE A 84 -16.21 -11.83 -10.55
CA ILE A 84 -14.86 -11.30 -10.36
C ILE A 84 -14.28 -11.98 -9.15
N GLU A 85 -13.24 -12.77 -9.37
CA GLU A 85 -12.38 -13.22 -8.29
C GLU A 85 -11.32 -12.14 -8.03
N GLY A 86 -11.41 -11.47 -6.90
CA GLY A 86 -10.56 -10.34 -6.57
C GLY A 86 -9.37 -10.69 -5.69
N GLY A 87 -8.21 -10.64 -6.27
CA GLY A 87 -6.93 -10.90 -5.62
C GLY A 87 -6.55 -12.39 -5.68
N GLY A 88 -5.32 -12.66 -6.06
CA GLY A 88 -4.75 -14.00 -5.95
C GLY A 88 -4.56 -14.41 -4.48
N PRO A 89 -4.03 -15.60 -4.22
CA PRO A 89 -3.88 -16.17 -2.88
C PRO A 89 -3.06 -15.32 -1.88
N GLY A 90 -2.49 -14.21 -2.31
CA GLY A 90 -1.77 -13.24 -1.47
C GLY A 90 -2.61 -12.08 -0.94
N GLY A 91 -3.88 -11.96 -1.33
CA GLY A 91 -4.70 -10.77 -1.08
C GLY A 91 -4.29 -9.61 -2.00
N HIS A 92 -4.56 -8.39 -1.55
CA HIS A 92 -4.22 -7.17 -2.27
C HIS A 92 -3.64 -6.14 -1.29
N SER A 93 -3.01 -5.09 -1.78
CA SER A 93 -2.69 -3.92 -0.97
C SER A 93 -3.20 -2.65 -1.64
N VAL A 94 -3.51 -1.67 -0.81
CA VAL A 94 -3.94 -0.35 -1.23
C VAL A 94 -3.23 0.71 -0.40
N PHE A 95 -3.03 1.87 -1.00
CA PHE A 95 -2.26 2.96 -0.41
C PHE A 95 -3.12 4.22 -0.30
N TYR A 96 -3.24 4.79 0.89
CA TYR A 96 -3.93 6.06 1.06
C TYR A 96 -2.93 7.14 1.50
N LEU A 97 -2.99 8.30 0.85
CA LEU A 97 -2.13 9.44 1.13
C LEU A 97 -2.98 10.63 1.60
N ASN A 98 -2.92 10.95 2.89
CA ASN A 98 -3.54 12.17 3.41
C ASN A 98 -2.66 13.37 3.10
N GLY A 99 -3.23 14.40 2.49
CA GLY A 99 -2.51 15.58 2.04
C GLY A 99 -2.08 15.57 0.57
N ALA A 100 -2.27 14.43 -0.14
CA ALA A 100 -2.17 14.36 -1.60
C ALA A 100 -3.56 14.36 -2.23
N CYS A 101 -3.73 15.05 -3.36
CA CYS A 101 -4.99 15.19 -4.09
C CYS A 101 -4.81 14.87 -5.57
N ARG A 102 -5.86 14.38 -6.22
CA ARG A 102 -5.88 14.20 -7.67
C ARG A 102 -6.02 15.54 -8.39
N VAL A 103 -5.27 15.72 -9.46
CA VAL A 103 -5.42 16.87 -10.37
C VAL A 103 -6.56 16.56 -11.33
N ARG A 104 -7.73 17.20 -11.12
CA ARG A 104 -8.98 16.85 -11.83
C ARG A 104 -8.92 17.10 -13.32
N ASP A 105 -8.31 18.19 -13.76
CA ASP A 105 -8.29 18.61 -15.17
C ASP A 105 -7.19 17.91 -16.00
N ALA A 106 -6.45 16.99 -15.40
CA ALA A 106 -5.35 16.30 -16.08
C ALA A 106 -5.82 15.26 -17.10
N GLY A 107 -7.11 14.84 -17.07
CA GLY A 107 -7.66 13.78 -17.95
C GLY A 107 -6.96 12.43 -17.82
N PHE A 108 -6.20 12.22 -16.72
CA PHE A 108 -5.42 11.04 -16.39
C PHE A 108 -5.06 11.09 -14.88
N PRO A 109 -4.80 9.96 -14.20
CA PRO A 109 -4.37 9.96 -12.81
C PRO A 109 -3.04 10.70 -12.60
N VAL A 110 -3.10 11.90 -12.02
CA VAL A 110 -1.96 12.75 -11.65
C VAL A 110 -2.21 13.28 -10.24
N LEU A 111 -1.17 13.34 -9.41
CA LEU A 111 -1.24 13.82 -8.03
C LEU A 111 -0.56 15.17 -7.87
N ALA A 112 -1.09 15.95 -6.92
CA ALA A 112 -0.46 17.15 -6.36
C ALA A 112 -0.65 17.16 -4.85
N LEU A 113 0.05 18.03 -4.13
CA LEU A 113 -0.32 18.29 -2.74
C LEU A 113 -1.68 18.97 -2.71
N CYS A 114 -2.51 18.64 -1.73
CA CYS A 114 -3.73 19.41 -1.47
C CYS A 114 -3.38 20.83 -1.04
N ASP A 115 -4.21 21.81 -1.43
CA ASP A 115 -3.99 23.21 -1.03
C ASP A 115 -3.97 23.37 0.48
N ASP A 116 -3.04 24.18 0.98
CA ASP A 116 -2.83 24.47 2.40
C ASP A 116 -3.96 25.32 3.03
N SER A 117 -5.19 25.16 2.60
CA SER A 117 -6.31 25.88 3.23
C SER A 117 -6.48 25.41 4.67
N PRO A 118 -6.47 26.31 5.68
CA PRO A 118 -6.53 25.96 7.10
C PRO A 118 -7.73 25.08 7.49
N ASN A 119 -8.81 25.16 6.71
CA ASN A 119 -10.02 24.36 6.90
C ASN A 119 -10.13 23.15 5.99
N GLY A 120 -9.08 22.82 5.22
CA GLY A 120 -9.18 21.90 4.09
C GLY A 120 -8.30 20.65 4.12
N MET A 121 -7.33 20.54 5.02
CA MET A 121 -6.35 19.42 5.01
C MET A 121 -6.84 18.18 5.76
N ALA A 122 -7.60 18.36 6.84
CA ALA A 122 -8.09 17.22 7.62
C ALA A 122 -9.09 16.39 6.80
N GLY A 123 -8.68 15.18 6.42
CA GLY A 123 -9.49 14.25 5.62
C GLY A 123 -9.40 14.44 4.11
N ARG A 124 -8.58 15.38 3.59
CA ARG A 124 -8.26 15.47 2.17
C ARG A 124 -7.13 14.54 1.84
N GLY A 125 -7.40 13.60 0.97
CA GLY A 125 -6.42 12.63 0.54
C GLY A 125 -6.92 11.79 -0.61
N VAL A 126 -6.07 10.90 -1.06
CA VAL A 126 -6.32 10.04 -2.22
C VAL A 126 -5.93 8.61 -1.90
N GLY A 127 -6.81 7.67 -2.23
CA GLY A 127 -6.52 6.25 -2.22
C GLY A 127 -5.97 5.81 -3.57
N LEU A 128 -4.93 5.01 -3.56
CA LEU A 128 -4.25 4.47 -4.73
C LEU A 128 -4.40 2.95 -4.78
N SER A 129 -4.56 2.42 -5.97
CA SER A 129 -4.60 0.98 -6.22
C SER A 129 -3.92 0.65 -7.53
N VAL A 130 -3.36 -0.56 -7.59
CA VAL A 130 -2.77 -1.18 -8.79
C VAL A 130 -3.64 -2.35 -9.18
N ASN A 131 -4.00 -2.43 -10.46
CA ASN A 131 -4.85 -3.50 -10.98
C ASN A 131 -4.22 -4.11 -12.24
N ASP A 132 -4.36 -5.42 -12.42
CA ASP A 132 -3.86 -6.16 -13.59
C ASP A 132 -4.66 -5.86 -14.88
N HIS A 133 -5.79 -5.18 -14.75
CA HIS A 133 -6.60 -4.74 -15.88
C HIS A 133 -6.02 -3.55 -16.63
N TYR A 134 -5.13 -2.76 -16.00
CA TYR A 134 -4.62 -1.52 -16.57
C TYR A 134 -3.60 -1.76 -17.68
N GLU A 135 -3.72 -0.97 -18.75
CA GLU A 135 -2.80 -0.95 -19.89
C GLU A 135 -1.86 0.27 -19.84
N ASN A 136 -2.43 1.45 -19.57
CA ASN A 136 -1.72 2.71 -19.71
C ASN A 136 -1.39 3.42 -18.39
N THR A 137 -1.54 2.75 -17.26
CA THR A 137 -1.22 3.29 -15.93
C THR A 137 -0.78 2.18 -15.00
N ASN A 138 0.14 2.49 -14.07
CA ASN A 138 0.51 1.58 -12.98
C ASN A 138 -0.52 1.65 -11.84
N TRP A 139 -1.02 2.85 -11.54
CA TRP A 139 -1.97 3.09 -10.45
C TRP A 139 -3.11 4.04 -10.86
N THR A 140 -4.25 3.90 -10.20
CA THR A 140 -5.35 4.85 -10.23
C THR A 140 -5.52 5.55 -8.88
N ALA A 141 -6.31 6.63 -8.86
CA ALA A 141 -6.48 7.48 -7.70
C ALA A 141 -7.95 7.78 -7.41
N THR A 142 -8.40 7.45 -6.20
CA THR A 142 -9.75 7.72 -5.70
C THR A 142 -9.71 8.80 -4.63
N GLU A 143 -10.36 9.94 -4.89
CA GLU A 143 -10.39 11.06 -3.93
C GLU A 143 -11.29 10.77 -2.73
N GLY A 144 -10.83 11.18 -1.55
CA GLY A 144 -11.59 11.12 -0.31
C GLY A 144 -11.53 9.78 0.39
N ARG A 145 -11.06 9.79 1.65
CA ARG A 145 -10.86 8.58 2.45
C ARG A 145 -12.14 7.78 2.65
N ALA A 146 -13.23 8.46 2.95
CA ALA A 146 -14.52 7.79 3.18
C ALA A 146 -14.98 7.02 1.94
N PHE A 147 -14.93 7.66 0.77
CA PHE A 147 -15.34 7.01 -0.47
C PHE A 147 -14.38 5.89 -0.89
N PHE A 148 -13.08 6.12 -0.75
CA PHE A 148 -12.06 5.10 -1.07
C PHE A 148 -12.27 3.81 -0.29
N TYR A 149 -12.60 3.89 1.01
CA TYR A 149 -12.83 2.70 1.82
C TYR A 149 -14.31 2.24 1.81
N HIS A 150 -15.27 3.12 2.01
CA HIS A 150 -16.65 2.72 2.25
C HIS A 150 -17.59 2.95 1.06
N GLY A 151 -17.09 3.53 -0.05
CA GLY A 151 -17.97 3.93 -1.16
C GLY A 151 -19.01 4.96 -0.73
N ALA A 152 -20.19 4.88 -1.33
CA ALA A 152 -21.32 5.77 -1.03
C ALA A 152 -22.25 5.24 0.09
N LEU A 153 -21.73 4.43 1.01
CA LEU A 153 -22.51 3.91 2.14
C LEU A 153 -22.81 5.02 3.16
N ALA A 154 -24.05 5.08 3.60
CA ALA A 154 -24.40 5.86 4.79
C ALA A 154 -23.86 5.22 6.08
N PRO A 155 -23.66 5.97 7.16
CA PRO A 155 -23.25 5.41 8.45
C PRO A 155 -24.18 4.29 8.90
N GLY A 156 -23.63 3.09 9.13
CA GLY A 156 -24.38 1.90 9.56
C GLY A 156 -25.15 1.17 8.44
N GLU A 157 -25.04 1.63 7.21
CA GLU A 157 -25.64 0.95 6.05
C GLU A 157 -24.83 -0.28 5.65
N GLY A 158 -25.53 -1.38 5.33
CA GLY A 158 -24.94 -2.60 4.77
C GLY A 158 -24.79 -2.55 3.26
N VAL A 159 -24.06 -3.53 2.72
CA VAL A 159 -23.84 -3.68 1.27
C VAL A 159 -25.00 -4.47 0.67
N ASN A 160 -25.81 -3.80 -0.15
CA ASN A 160 -26.93 -4.37 -0.91
C ASN A 160 -26.92 -3.83 -2.35
N ARG A 161 -27.86 -4.29 -3.20
CA ARG A 161 -27.92 -3.85 -4.62
C ARG A 161 -28.02 -2.33 -4.78
N ALA A 162 -28.75 -1.65 -3.90
CA ALA A 162 -28.96 -0.21 -4.03
C ALA A 162 -27.71 0.57 -3.61
N SER A 163 -27.08 0.21 -2.49
CA SER A 163 -25.84 0.85 -2.04
C SER A 163 -24.67 0.57 -2.98
N TYR A 164 -24.63 -0.62 -3.57
CA TYR A 164 -23.66 -1.00 -4.58
C TYR A 164 -23.77 -0.15 -5.85
N ALA A 165 -24.99 -0.08 -6.42
CA ALA A 165 -25.24 0.74 -7.61
C ALA A 165 -24.93 2.22 -7.37
N ARG A 166 -25.35 2.78 -6.22
CA ARG A 166 -25.05 4.16 -5.83
C ARG A 166 -23.53 4.39 -5.73
N THR A 167 -22.78 3.43 -5.19
CA THR A 167 -21.32 3.53 -5.13
C THR A 167 -20.69 3.55 -6.52
N GLN A 168 -21.16 2.73 -7.45
CA GLN A 168 -20.67 2.77 -8.84
C GLN A 168 -21.02 4.09 -9.54
N ASP A 169 -22.24 4.60 -9.37
CA ASP A 169 -22.66 5.85 -9.98
C ASP A 169 -21.84 7.04 -9.46
N GLU A 170 -21.57 7.08 -8.18
CA GLU A 170 -20.71 8.11 -7.57
C GLU A 170 -19.26 7.99 -8.05
N ALA A 171 -18.72 6.76 -8.14
CA ALA A 171 -17.38 6.52 -8.71
C ALA A 171 -17.27 7.02 -10.16
N LYS A 172 -18.31 6.78 -10.99
CA LYS A 172 -18.38 7.28 -12.36
C LYS A 172 -18.49 8.80 -12.43
N ALA A 173 -19.23 9.41 -11.51
CA ALA A 173 -19.36 10.86 -11.40
C ALA A 173 -18.05 11.52 -10.96
N MET A 174 -17.29 10.86 -10.09
CA MET A 174 -15.94 11.29 -9.68
C MET A 174 -14.90 11.12 -10.79
N GLY A 175 -15.17 10.32 -11.83
CA GLY A 175 -14.25 10.07 -12.92
C GLY A 175 -12.98 9.32 -12.49
N ILE A 176 -13.09 8.35 -11.57
CA ILE A 176 -11.92 7.63 -10.99
C ILE A 176 -11.07 7.00 -12.09
N LEU A 177 -11.72 6.43 -13.12
CA LEU A 177 -11.06 5.76 -14.24
C LEU A 177 -10.94 6.65 -15.50
N ASP A 178 -11.15 7.97 -15.40
CA ASP A 178 -11.01 8.85 -16.54
C ASP A 178 -9.55 8.86 -17.05
N GLY A 179 -9.39 8.60 -18.35
CA GLY A 179 -8.09 8.47 -19.01
C GLY A 179 -7.39 7.13 -18.82
N VAL A 180 -7.93 6.25 -17.98
CA VAL A 180 -7.41 4.89 -17.81
C VAL A 180 -7.89 3.98 -18.95
N LYS A 181 -6.99 3.17 -19.49
CA LYS A 181 -7.30 2.13 -20.46
C LYS A 181 -7.10 0.75 -19.84
N PHE A 182 -7.99 -0.16 -20.16
CA PHE A 182 -7.87 -1.56 -19.79
C PHE A 182 -7.33 -2.37 -20.96
N HIS A 183 -6.60 -3.41 -20.66
CA HIS A 183 -6.15 -4.39 -21.64
C HIS A 183 -7.32 -4.95 -22.44
N ARG A 184 -7.13 -5.08 -23.75
CA ARG A 184 -8.16 -5.63 -24.64
C ARG A 184 -8.64 -7.02 -24.21
N ALA A 185 -7.73 -7.86 -23.71
CA ALA A 185 -8.06 -9.19 -23.20
C ALA A 185 -9.05 -9.15 -22.03
N THR A 186 -8.95 -8.14 -21.16
CA THR A 186 -9.91 -7.91 -20.06
C THR A 186 -11.26 -7.44 -20.62
N LEU A 187 -11.26 -6.47 -21.54
CA LEU A 187 -12.49 -5.95 -22.14
C LEU A 187 -13.25 -7.00 -22.95
N ASP A 188 -12.56 -7.98 -23.53
CA ASP A 188 -13.19 -9.09 -24.28
C ASP A 188 -13.96 -10.07 -23.38
N THR A 189 -13.77 -10.04 -22.06
CA THR A 189 -14.56 -10.83 -21.09
C THR A 189 -15.87 -10.14 -20.68
N LYS A 190 -16.09 -8.91 -21.13
CA LYS A 190 -17.27 -8.11 -20.81
C LYS A 190 -18.56 -8.76 -21.32
N PRO A 191 -19.64 -8.79 -20.51
CA PRO A 191 -20.97 -9.17 -20.98
C PRO A 191 -21.42 -8.34 -22.19
N ALA A 192 -22.11 -8.98 -23.16
CA ALA A 192 -22.47 -8.33 -24.40
C ALA A 192 -23.44 -7.13 -24.23
N ASP A 193 -24.24 -7.14 -23.19
CA ASP A 193 -25.23 -6.12 -22.82
C ASP A 193 -24.68 -5.00 -21.94
N MET A 194 -23.40 -5.06 -21.55
CA MET A 194 -22.76 -4.06 -20.69
C MET A 194 -21.86 -3.13 -21.51
N SER A 195 -21.85 -1.83 -21.22
CA SER A 195 -20.89 -0.90 -21.83
C SER A 195 -19.46 -1.14 -21.30
N GLU A 196 -18.43 -0.79 -22.08
CA GLU A 196 -17.03 -0.88 -21.60
C GLU A 196 -16.83 -0.06 -20.32
N ARG A 197 -17.40 1.15 -20.27
CA ARG A 197 -17.30 2.01 -19.08
C ARG A 197 -17.95 1.35 -17.86
N ASP A 198 -19.14 0.79 -17.99
CA ASP A 198 -19.81 0.13 -16.86
C ASP A 198 -19.01 -1.09 -16.38
N PHE A 199 -18.48 -1.85 -17.34
CA PHE A 199 -17.63 -3.00 -17.04
C PHE A 199 -16.35 -2.60 -16.27
N MET A 200 -15.65 -1.55 -16.68
CA MET A 200 -14.46 -1.05 -16.00
C MET A 200 -14.77 -0.71 -14.53
N TYR A 201 -15.86 0.01 -14.26
CA TYR A 201 -16.26 0.33 -12.90
C TYR A 201 -16.77 -0.88 -12.11
N GLU A 202 -17.36 -1.86 -12.78
CA GLU A 202 -17.82 -3.11 -12.16
C GLU A 202 -16.67 -3.98 -11.67
N VAL A 203 -15.57 -4.07 -12.45
CA VAL A 203 -14.41 -4.90 -12.06
C VAL A 203 -13.45 -4.17 -11.11
N SER A 204 -13.58 -2.86 -10.98
CA SER A 204 -12.73 -2.03 -10.12
C SER A 204 -13.26 -1.82 -8.70
N ILE A 205 -14.55 -2.05 -8.45
CA ILE A 205 -15.13 -1.89 -7.12
C ILE A 205 -14.54 -2.91 -6.14
N ALA A 206 -14.29 -2.49 -4.91
CA ALA A 206 -13.59 -3.26 -3.88
C ALA A 206 -12.12 -3.61 -4.20
N THR A 207 -11.57 -3.09 -5.32
CA THR A 207 -10.15 -3.20 -5.67
C THR A 207 -9.51 -1.82 -5.78
N ASP A 208 -10.14 -0.89 -6.49
CA ASP A 208 -9.60 0.45 -6.75
C ASP A 208 -10.35 1.54 -5.96
N TYR A 209 -11.56 1.24 -5.51
CA TYR A 209 -12.40 2.08 -4.65
C TYR A 209 -13.39 1.22 -3.86
N ALA A 210 -13.95 1.79 -2.79
CA ALA A 210 -14.93 1.14 -1.92
C ALA A 210 -14.45 -0.20 -1.34
N ILE A 211 -13.21 -0.22 -0.86
CA ILE A 211 -12.47 -1.43 -0.46
C ILE A 211 -13.23 -2.25 0.60
N ASP A 212 -13.76 -1.60 1.63
CA ASP A 212 -14.43 -2.25 2.77
C ASP A 212 -15.78 -2.90 2.40
N LEU A 213 -16.29 -2.67 1.16
CA LEU A 213 -17.49 -3.36 0.70
C LEU A 213 -17.29 -4.88 0.63
N ALA A 214 -16.07 -5.32 0.35
CA ALA A 214 -15.78 -6.73 0.17
C ALA A 214 -14.65 -7.28 1.05
N ARG A 215 -13.76 -6.42 1.56
CA ARG A 215 -12.48 -6.82 2.11
C ARG A 215 -12.29 -6.39 3.55
N ASP A 216 -11.76 -7.28 4.37
CA ASP A 216 -11.13 -6.91 5.62
C ASP A 216 -9.82 -6.20 5.31
N ARG A 217 -9.50 -5.13 6.03
CA ARG A 217 -8.24 -4.40 5.85
C ARG A 217 -7.44 -4.25 7.13
N PHE A 218 -6.12 -4.27 6.97
CA PHE A 218 -5.13 -4.10 8.02
C PHE A 218 -4.16 -3.03 7.57
N CYS A 219 -4.24 -1.86 8.18
CA CYS A 219 -3.52 -0.67 7.75
C CYS A 219 -2.42 -0.30 8.72
N ALA A 220 -1.24 0.02 8.18
CA ALA A 220 -0.16 0.72 8.86
C ALA A 220 -0.23 2.20 8.48
N ARG A 221 -0.62 3.05 9.42
CA ARG A 221 -0.68 4.50 9.24
C ARG A 221 0.64 5.10 9.70
N VAL A 222 1.34 5.79 8.81
CA VAL A 222 2.69 6.32 9.04
C VAL A 222 2.67 7.83 8.88
N PRO A 223 2.99 8.62 9.93
CA PRO A 223 3.10 10.07 9.83
C PRO A 223 4.20 10.46 8.83
N LEU A 224 3.94 11.52 8.08
CA LEU A 224 4.90 12.11 7.16
C LEU A 224 4.97 13.62 7.40
N ASP A 225 6.07 14.23 6.99
CA ASP A 225 6.12 15.66 6.81
C ASP A 225 5.75 16.06 5.36
N ARG A 226 5.55 17.36 5.12
CA ARG A 226 5.21 17.89 3.80
C ARG A 226 6.25 17.52 2.74
N GLY A 227 7.55 17.60 3.08
CA GLY A 227 8.64 17.31 2.14
C GLY A 227 8.65 15.84 1.72
N LYS A 228 8.41 14.93 2.64
CA LYS A 228 8.26 13.50 2.35
C LYS A 228 7.06 13.26 1.44
N MET A 229 5.90 13.88 1.71
CA MET A 229 4.72 13.75 0.86
C MET A 229 4.98 14.29 -0.55
N GLU A 230 5.68 15.40 -0.71
CA GLU A 230 6.09 15.92 -2.03
C GLU A 230 6.97 14.94 -2.81
N ILE A 231 7.89 14.26 -2.13
CA ILE A 231 8.75 13.24 -2.74
C ILE A 231 7.91 12.06 -3.22
N ILE A 232 7.00 11.55 -2.39
CA ILE A 232 6.08 10.46 -2.75
C ILE A 232 5.23 10.83 -3.96
N VAL A 233 4.62 12.02 -3.96
CA VAL A 233 3.80 12.51 -5.08
C VAL A 233 4.61 12.58 -6.39
N ARG A 234 5.83 13.09 -6.34
CA ARG A 234 6.71 13.14 -7.52
C ARG A 234 7.10 11.75 -8.00
N TYR A 235 7.42 10.85 -7.08
CA TYR A 235 7.75 9.46 -7.40
C TYR A 235 6.58 8.76 -8.12
N LEU A 236 5.37 8.86 -7.58
CA LEU A 236 4.17 8.25 -8.14
C LEU A 236 3.83 8.80 -9.53
N ASN A 237 3.91 10.11 -9.72
CA ASN A 237 3.70 10.73 -11.04
C ASN A 237 4.75 10.28 -12.06
N ALA A 238 6.03 10.21 -11.65
CA ALA A 238 7.12 9.75 -12.52
C ALA A 238 6.95 8.26 -12.89
N LEU A 239 6.42 7.44 -11.98
CA LEU A 239 6.14 6.03 -12.24
C LEU A 239 5.07 5.85 -13.35
N ASN A 240 4.04 6.70 -13.37
CA ASN A 240 2.96 6.61 -14.36
C ASN A 240 3.33 7.24 -15.73
N GLU A 241 4.33 8.10 -15.80
CA GLU A 241 4.65 8.85 -17.02
C GLU A 241 4.99 7.99 -18.25
N PRO A 242 5.78 6.90 -18.15
CA PRO A 242 6.06 6.04 -19.30
C PRO A 242 4.82 5.36 -19.88
N TYR A 243 3.85 5.04 -19.04
CA TYR A 243 2.59 4.42 -19.43
C TYR A 243 1.65 5.47 -20.04
N ARG A 244 1.52 6.63 -19.42
CA ARG A 244 0.73 7.75 -19.90
C ARG A 244 1.16 8.23 -21.28
N SER A 245 2.47 8.31 -21.50
CA SER A 245 3.05 8.73 -22.78
C SER A 245 3.02 7.65 -23.87
N GLY A 246 2.58 6.44 -23.56
CA GLY A 246 2.57 5.29 -24.47
C GLY A 246 3.94 4.72 -24.80
N GLN A 247 4.98 5.07 -24.02
CA GLN A 247 6.33 4.50 -24.15
C GLN A 247 6.38 3.05 -23.67
N LYS A 248 5.51 2.70 -22.72
CA LYS A 248 5.36 1.36 -22.17
C LYS A 248 3.88 1.04 -21.99
N GLU A 249 3.55 -0.25 -22.06
CA GLU A 249 2.30 -0.80 -21.55
C GLU A 249 2.55 -1.33 -20.13
N PHE A 250 1.59 -1.13 -19.24
CA PHE A 250 1.66 -1.69 -17.89
C PHE A 250 1.25 -3.16 -17.94
N HIS A 251 2.03 -4.02 -17.34
CA HIS A 251 1.72 -5.44 -17.17
C HIS A 251 1.99 -5.84 -15.73
N TRP A 252 0.91 -6.03 -14.99
CA TRP A 252 1.01 -6.50 -13.62
C TRP A 252 1.80 -7.82 -13.53
N ASN A 253 2.71 -7.89 -12.57
CA ASN A 253 3.54 -9.06 -12.35
C ASN A 253 3.77 -9.29 -10.85
N VAL A 254 3.31 -10.44 -10.34
CA VAL A 254 3.37 -10.76 -8.92
C VAL A 254 4.78 -10.66 -8.31
N LEU A 255 5.83 -10.93 -9.08
CA LEU A 255 7.21 -10.97 -8.59
C LEU A 255 7.96 -9.65 -8.75
N ARG A 256 7.52 -8.75 -9.63
CA ARG A 256 8.28 -7.56 -10.03
C ARG A 256 7.50 -6.25 -9.97
N GLU A 257 6.18 -6.30 -10.22
CA GLU A 257 5.38 -5.11 -10.39
C GLU A 257 3.92 -5.38 -9.97
N ASN A 258 3.75 -5.63 -8.66
CA ASN A 258 2.44 -5.83 -8.04
C ASN A 258 2.04 -4.61 -7.19
N CYS A 259 0.85 -4.65 -6.57
CA CYS A 259 0.35 -3.59 -5.71
C CYS A 259 1.33 -3.23 -4.58
N ALA A 260 1.90 -4.21 -3.89
CA ALA A 260 2.80 -3.98 -2.78
C ALA A 260 4.16 -3.37 -3.21
N HIS A 261 4.61 -3.56 -4.46
CA HIS A 261 5.80 -2.87 -4.98
C HIS A 261 5.61 -1.36 -5.10
N LEU A 262 4.42 -0.90 -5.55
CA LEU A 262 4.10 0.52 -5.64
C LEU A 262 4.31 1.21 -4.30
N GLU A 263 3.67 0.67 -3.27
CA GLU A 263 3.61 1.22 -1.94
C GLU A 263 4.96 1.14 -1.23
N HIS A 264 5.62 -0.03 -1.36
CA HIS A 264 6.97 -0.24 -0.85
C HIS A 264 7.94 0.80 -1.43
N ASN A 265 7.98 0.94 -2.75
CA ASN A 265 8.92 1.85 -3.40
C ASN A 265 8.54 3.33 -3.19
N ALA A 266 7.26 3.67 -3.04
CA ALA A 266 6.85 5.02 -2.65
C ALA A 266 7.38 5.40 -1.26
N LEU A 267 7.33 4.48 -0.30
CA LEU A 267 7.91 4.66 1.04
C LEU A 267 9.44 4.58 1.03
N ALA A 268 10.03 3.78 0.13
CA ALA A 268 11.48 3.75 -0.07
C ALA A 268 12.02 5.09 -0.59
N ALA A 269 11.27 5.78 -1.46
CA ALA A 269 11.65 7.10 -1.97
C ALA A 269 11.84 8.15 -0.85
N VAL A 270 11.23 7.93 0.32
CA VAL A 270 11.39 8.78 1.51
C VAL A 270 12.20 8.10 2.63
N GLY A 271 12.91 7.00 2.32
CA GLY A 271 13.92 6.37 3.18
C GLY A 271 13.36 5.45 4.26
N VAL A 272 12.08 5.08 4.23
CA VAL A 272 11.54 4.13 5.23
C VAL A 272 12.26 2.79 5.14
N TRP A 273 12.59 2.34 3.93
CA TRP A 273 13.35 1.12 3.64
C TRP A 273 14.08 1.22 2.28
N ARG A 274 14.75 0.13 1.86
CA ARG A 274 15.38 0.08 0.54
C ARG A 274 14.35 -0.12 -0.55
N GLU A 275 14.60 0.48 -1.70
CA GLU A 275 13.84 0.20 -2.92
C GLU A 275 13.93 -1.28 -3.32
N LEU A 276 12.83 -1.83 -3.82
CA LEU A 276 12.75 -3.13 -4.47
C LEU A 276 12.79 -2.93 -5.99
N PRO A 277 13.96 -3.12 -6.65
CA PRO A 277 14.07 -2.90 -8.09
C PRO A 277 13.17 -3.87 -8.87
N ILE A 278 12.40 -3.34 -9.82
CA ILE A 278 11.47 -4.14 -10.64
C ILE A 278 12.18 -4.90 -11.77
N ASP A 279 13.42 -4.56 -12.08
CA ASP A 279 14.26 -5.17 -13.13
C ASP A 279 15.12 -6.33 -12.63
N ARG A 280 14.97 -6.74 -11.38
CA ARG A 280 15.72 -7.85 -10.78
C ARG A 280 15.56 -9.16 -11.58
N PRO A 281 16.61 -10.04 -11.61
CA PRO A 281 16.47 -11.37 -12.15
C PRO A 281 15.29 -12.13 -11.53
N LEU A 282 14.51 -12.85 -12.35
CA LEU A 282 13.28 -13.51 -11.91
C LEU A 282 13.50 -14.45 -10.71
N LEU A 283 14.65 -15.14 -10.67
CA LEU A 283 15.01 -16.04 -9.58
C LEU A 283 15.17 -15.27 -8.25
N ILE A 284 15.82 -14.09 -8.28
CA ILE A 284 15.96 -13.24 -7.09
C ILE A 284 14.59 -12.68 -6.68
N ALA A 285 13.82 -12.18 -7.65
CA ALA A 285 12.49 -11.66 -7.40
C ALA A 285 11.55 -12.69 -6.76
N ALA A 286 11.69 -13.98 -7.10
CA ALA A 286 10.87 -15.06 -6.53
C ALA A 286 11.13 -15.30 -5.03
N PHE A 287 12.30 -14.93 -4.52
CA PHE A 287 12.64 -15.08 -3.09
C PHE A 287 12.45 -13.80 -2.28
N ASP A 288 12.19 -12.67 -2.94
CA ASP A 288 12.15 -11.35 -2.28
C ASP A 288 11.12 -10.44 -2.96
N PHE A 289 9.91 -10.94 -3.19
CA PHE A 289 8.80 -10.12 -3.64
C PHE A 289 7.91 -9.73 -2.46
N PRO A 290 7.36 -8.51 -2.47
CA PRO A 290 6.52 -8.05 -1.37
C PRO A 290 5.16 -8.74 -1.41
N VAL A 291 4.80 -9.33 -0.26
CA VAL A 291 3.48 -9.90 -0.01
C VAL A 291 2.71 -8.92 0.88
N PRO A 292 1.48 -8.53 0.53
CA PRO A 292 0.77 -7.46 1.23
C PRO A 292 0.84 -7.52 2.75
N LYS A 293 0.59 -8.65 3.36
CA LYS A 293 0.59 -8.77 4.82
C LYS A 293 1.96 -8.83 5.45
N ASN A 294 2.92 -9.45 4.76
CA ASN A 294 4.28 -9.45 5.22
C ASN A 294 4.84 -8.02 5.21
N GLU A 295 4.51 -7.24 4.18
CA GLU A 295 4.89 -5.82 4.10
C GLU A 295 4.22 -4.97 5.18
N PHE A 296 2.94 -5.20 5.51
CA PHE A 296 2.31 -4.56 6.66
C PHE A 296 3.10 -4.81 7.96
N VAL A 297 3.48 -6.06 8.22
CA VAL A 297 4.28 -6.42 9.41
C VAL A 297 5.66 -5.78 9.36
N ASN A 298 6.32 -5.78 8.20
CA ASN A 298 7.61 -5.16 8.01
C ASN A 298 7.56 -3.66 8.26
N LEU A 299 6.54 -2.97 7.74
CA LEU A 299 6.36 -1.54 7.93
C LEU A 299 6.13 -1.19 9.40
N MET A 300 5.24 -1.92 10.09
CA MET A 300 4.99 -1.70 11.51
C MET A 300 6.24 -1.93 12.36
N ARG A 301 7.06 -2.93 12.01
CA ARG A 301 8.34 -3.17 12.69
C ARG A 301 9.36 -2.08 12.37
N ARG A 302 9.47 -1.68 11.11
CA ARG A 302 10.41 -0.64 10.70
C ARG A 302 10.11 0.70 11.38
N THR A 303 8.84 1.06 11.50
CA THR A 303 8.43 2.33 12.11
C THR A 303 8.42 2.33 13.63
N ASN A 304 8.30 1.14 14.29
CA ASN A 304 8.14 1.05 15.74
C ASN A 304 9.26 0.29 16.48
N ASP A 305 9.94 -0.67 15.83
CA ASP A 305 10.84 -1.62 16.49
C ASP A 305 12.30 -1.49 16.07
N MET A 306 12.68 -0.39 15.42
CA MET A 306 14.08 -0.15 15.12
C MET A 306 14.89 -0.10 16.44
N PRO A 307 16.07 -0.67 16.47
CA PRO A 307 16.91 -0.70 17.68
C PRO A 307 17.55 0.68 17.94
N ILE A 308 16.69 1.73 18.05
CA ILE A 308 17.14 3.12 18.18
C ILE A 308 17.93 3.38 19.47
N ALA A 309 17.84 2.51 20.47
CA ALA A 309 18.66 2.59 21.68
C ALA A 309 20.09 2.07 21.47
N ASP A 310 20.35 1.42 20.35
CA ASP A 310 21.66 0.89 19.95
C ASP A 310 22.18 1.64 18.71
N PRO A 311 22.98 2.70 18.89
CA PRO A 311 23.49 3.47 17.77
C PRO A 311 24.46 2.67 16.88
N ASP A 312 25.10 1.61 17.39
CA ASP A 312 25.96 0.75 16.58
C ASP A 312 25.13 -0.10 15.62
N ALA A 313 24.02 -0.67 16.09
CA ALA A 313 23.09 -1.40 15.22
C ALA A 313 22.49 -0.50 14.11
N LEU A 314 22.20 0.78 14.41
CA LEU A 314 21.77 1.75 13.41
C LEU A 314 22.90 2.13 12.43
N TYR A 315 24.13 2.20 12.91
CA TYR A 315 25.28 2.47 12.05
C TYR A 315 25.52 1.33 11.07
N ASP A 316 25.29 0.08 11.49
CA ASP A 316 25.45 -1.12 10.67
C ASP A 316 24.31 -1.30 9.65
N ASP A 317 23.11 -0.78 9.93
CA ASP A 317 22.02 -0.69 8.94
C ASP A 317 22.34 0.41 7.91
N GLU A 318 22.64 -0.01 6.66
CA GLU A 318 23.06 0.93 5.61
C GLU A 318 22.01 1.99 5.30
N VAL A 319 20.71 1.63 5.28
CA VAL A 319 19.61 2.57 5.03
C VAL A 319 19.53 3.58 6.17
N ALA A 320 19.46 3.11 7.41
CA ALA A 320 19.40 3.98 8.59
C ALA A 320 20.60 4.91 8.68
N ARG A 321 21.80 4.40 8.38
CA ARG A 321 23.03 5.19 8.37
C ARG A 321 23.02 6.28 7.30
N VAL A 322 22.62 5.94 6.08
CA VAL A 322 22.56 6.90 4.97
C VAL A 322 21.52 7.98 5.23
N ASP A 323 20.35 7.61 5.73
CA ASP A 323 19.27 8.54 6.04
C ASP A 323 19.68 9.49 7.18
N LEU A 324 20.29 8.98 8.22
CA LEU A 324 20.78 9.82 9.31
C LEU A 324 21.85 10.81 8.83
N LEU A 325 22.85 10.33 8.07
CA LEU A 325 23.97 11.18 7.63
C LEU A 325 23.59 12.17 6.52
N ARG A 326 22.66 11.82 5.63
CA ARG A 326 22.28 12.67 4.50
C ARG A 326 21.06 13.53 4.78
N GLN A 327 20.04 12.94 5.41
CA GLN A 327 18.72 13.58 5.60
C GLN A 327 18.51 14.03 7.06
N GLY A 328 19.32 13.57 8.00
CA GLY A 328 19.22 13.94 9.41
C GLY A 328 17.98 13.39 10.11
N TRP A 329 17.59 12.16 9.81
CA TRP A 329 16.46 11.46 10.44
C TRP A 329 16.72 9.97 10.59
N ILE A 330 15.93 9.32 11.44
CA ILE A 330 15.98 7.88 11.71
C ILE A 330 14.67 7.29 11.20
N ALA A 331 14.72 6.11 10.60
CA ALA A 331 13.54 5.44 10.02
C ALA A 331 12.55 4.88 11.06
N THR A 332 12.42 5.53 12.21
CA THR A 332 11.32 5.33 13.15
C THR A 332 10.33 6.47 12.98
N GLU A 333 9.05 6.16 13.04
CA GLU A 333 8.00 7.17 12.90
C GLU A 333 7.08 7.12 14.13
N PRO A 334 7.39 7.90 15.18
CA PRO A 334 6.50 8.04 16.34
C PRO A 334 5.11 8.51 15.91
N GLY A 335 4.08 7.78 16.34
CA GLY A 335 2.72 7.96 15.87
C GLY A 335 2.32 7.00 14.74
N ALA A 336 3.22 6.11 14.28
CA ALA A 336 2.85 5.06 13.35
C ALA A 336 1.98 4.00 14.06
N LEU A 337 0.77 3.78 13.55
CA LEU A 337 -0.26 2.95 14.17
C LEU A 337 -0.83 1.92 13.23
N ALA A 338 -1.19 0.77 13.79
CA ALA A 338 -1.94 -0.28 13.11
C ALA A 338 -3.45 -0.08 13.32
N GLU A 339 -4.22 -0.27 12.25
CA GLU A 339 -5.67 -0.31 12.29
C GLU A 339 -6.19 -1.58 11.61
N ALA A 340 -7.22 -2.21 12.19
CA ALA A 340 -7.92 -3.33 11.57
C ALA A 340 -9.40 -3.00 11.44
N ARG A 341 -9.94 -3.18 10.24
CA ARG A 341 -11.35 -2.96 9.90
C ARG A 341 -11.91 -4.17 9.17
N PRO A 342 -12.99 -4.78 9.67
CA PRO A 342 -13.69 -5.81 8.93
C PRO A 342 -14.45 -5.22 7.74
N ALA A 343 -14.69 -6.04 6.71
CA ALA A 343 -15.61 -5.72 5.64
C ALA A 343 -16.99 -5.35 6.19
N VAL A 344 -17.68 -4.49 5.46
CA VAL A 344 -19.00 -3.97 5.86
C VAL A 344 -20.02 -5.09 5.98
N GLN A 345 -20.80 -5.05 7.08
CA GLN A 345 -21.89 -5.95 7.36
C GLN A 345 -23.19 -5.18 7.73
N PRO A 346 -24.39 -5.70 7.38
CA PRO A 346 -24.62 -6.91 6.58
C PRO A 346 -24.18 -6.74 5.13
N ASN A 347 -23.89 -7.85 4.44
CA ASN A 347 -23.36 -7.85 3.08
C ASN A 347 -24.09 -8.88 2.22
N ASP A 348 -24.91 -8.41 1.28
CA ASP A 348 -25.69 -9.26 0.39
C ASP A 348 -24.93 -9.66 -0.87
N ILE A 349 -23.82 -8.96 -1.21
CA ILE A 349 -23.12 -9.05 -2.49
C ILE A 349 -21.88 -9.90 -2.41
N TYR A 350 -21.08 -9.73 -1.35
CA TYR A 350 -19.79 -10.39 -1.22
C TYR A 350 -19.80 -11.45 -0.13
N ASN A 351 -19.04 -12.51 -0.37
CA ASN A 351 -18.54 -13.38 0.67
C ASN A 351 -17.39 -12.66 1.36
N THR A 352 -17.57 -12.33 2.63
CA THR A 352 -16.53 -11.74 3.48
C THR A 352 -15.93 -12.83 4.36
N HIS A 353 -14.82 -12.62 5.01
CA HIS A 353 -14.09 -13.63 5.81
C HIS A 353 -13.19 -14.56 4.99
N LEU A 354 -12.60 -14.03 3.95
CA LEU A 354 -11.64 -14.76 3.15
C LEU A 354 -10.22 -14.68 3.73
N ARG A 355 -9.38 -15.61 3.30
CA ARG A 355 -8.12 -15.93 3.96
C ARG A 355 -7.08 -14.82 3.80
N LEU A 356 -6.26 -14.70 4.84
CA LEU A 356 -5.02 -13.96 4.81
C LEU A 356 -3.84 -14.95 4.70
N ILE A 357 -2.98 -14.79 3.70
CA ILE A 357 -1.80 -15.63 3.54
C ILE A 357 -0.56 -14.90 4.06
N PHE A 358 0.18 -15.56 4.94
CA PHE A 358 1.53 -15.18 5.36
C PHE A 358 2.53 -16.18 4.78
N TYR A 359 3.69 -15.69 4.38
CA TYR A 359 4.83 -16.57 4.16
C TYR A 359 5.59 -16.67 5.48
N ASP A 360 5.28 -17.72 6.25
CA ASP A 360 5.84 -17.95 7.59
C ASP A 360 6.74 -19.19 7.58
N GLU A 361 8.01 -18.97 7.28
CA GLU A 361 9.02 -20.00 7.09
C GLU A 361 10.32 -19.59 7.81
N PRO A 362 11.24 -20.56 8.09
CA PRO A 362 12.55 -20.24 8.63
C PRO A 362 13.34 -19.22 7.80
N VAL A 363 13.09 -19.15 6.48
CA VAL A 363 13.74 -18.21 5.56
C VAL A 363 13.06 -16.84 5.61
N PHE A 364 11.72 -16.78 5.68
CA PHE A 364 10.94 -15.54 5.65
C PHE A 364 10.62 -14.99 7.05
N GLY A 365 10.67 -15.83 8.08
CA GLY A 365 10.41 -15.48 9.46
C GLY A 365 8.98 -15.74 9.93
N HIS A 366 8.70 -15.40 11.18
CA HIS A 366 7.42 -15.68 11.86
C HIS A 366 6.45 -14.51 11.71
N TYR A 367 5.93 -14.28 10.51
CA TYR A 367 5.07 -13.12 10.20
C TYR A 367 3.72 -13.18 10.89
N GLN A 368 3.10 -14.36 10.97
CA GLN A 368 1.83 -14.50 11.67
C GLN A 368 1.94 -14.12 13.14
N GLN A 369 2.94 -14.65 13.86
CA GLN A 369 3.16 -14.32 15.26
C GLN A 369 3.41 -12.83 15.47
N ARG A 370 4.15 -12.19 14.57
CA ARG A 370 4.42 -10.75 14.62
C ARG A 370 3.17 -9.93 14.32
N PHE A 371 2.34 -10.39 13.39
CA PHE A 371 1.06 -9.77 13.08
C PHE A 371 0.12 -9.81 14.29
N ASP A 372 -0.03 -10.97 14.94
CA ASP A 372 -0.84 -11.11 16.14
C ASP A 372 -0.37 -10.17 17.25
N ARG A 373 0.95 -10.06 17.44
CA ARG A 373 1.56 -9.16 18.43
C ARG A 373 1.22 -7.68 18.17
N ILE A 374 1.19 -7.23 16.92
CA ILE A 374 0.87 -5.84 16.56
C ILE A 374 -0.53 -5.45 17.09
N PHE A 375 -1.51 -6.36 17.06
CA PHE A 375 -2.86 -6.06 17.53
C PHE A 375 -3.10 -6.36 19.02
N VAL A 376 -2.15 -6.99 19.70
CA VAL A 376 -2.20 -7.26 21.14
C VAL A 376 -1.51 -6.18 21.96
N GLU A 377 -0.40 -5.61 21.47
CA GLU A 377 0.35 -4.58 22.19
C GLU A 377 -0.21 -3.17 21.92
N PRO A 378 -0.72 -2.46 22.95
CA PRO A 378 -1.35 -1.14 22.78
C PRO A 378 -0.48 -0.10 22.06
N ARG A 379 0.86 -0.18 22.20
CA ARG A 379 1.76 0.78 21.55
C ARG A 379 1.67 0.79 20.02
N TYR A 380 1.13 -0.25 19.39
CA TYR A 380 0.91 -0.26 17.95
C TYR A 380 -0.47 0.23 17.53
N THR A 381 -1.43 0.34 18.46
CA THR A 381 -2.83 0.64 18.11
C THR A 381 -3.39 1.87 18.82
N ASP A 382 -2.73 2.35 19.89
CA ASP A 382 -3.11 3.53 20.66
C ASP A 382 -2.06 4.64 20.55
N LEU A 383 -2.48 5.82 20.08
CA LEU A 383 -1.58 6.93 19.81
C LEU A 383 -0.86 7.45 21.04
N ALA A 384 -1.59 7.58 22.17
CA ALA A 384 -0.99 8.10 23.40
C ALA A 384 0.06 7.14 23.93
N THR A 385 -0.23 5.84 23.93
CA THR A 385 0.70 4.79 24.35
C THR A 385 1.92 4.72 23.44
N ASN A 386 1.75 4.85 22.12
CA ASN A 386 2.83 4.88 21.14
C ASN A 386 3.78 6.06 21.40
N LEU A 387 3.24 7.26 21.50
CA LEU A 387 4.04 8.46 21.73
C LEU A 387 4.74 8.45 23.11
N ALA A 388 4.05 7.96 24.15
CA ALA A 388 4.66 7.80 25.48
C ALA A 388 5.82 6.80 25.47
N HIS A 389 5.70 5.70 24.73
CA HIS A 389 6.77 4.74 24.52
C HIS A 389 8.00 5.42 23.89
N PHE A 390 7.85 6.14 22.78
CA PHE A 390 8.97 6.82 22.13
C PHE A 390 9.59 7.92 23.01
N SER A 391 8.77 8.70 23.72
CA SER A 391 9.27 9.71 24.68
C SER A 391 10.17 9.08 25.75
N GLN A 392 9.76 7.93 26.30
CA GLN A 392 10.55 7.18 27.29
C GLN A 392 11.86 6.63 26.68
N VAL A 393 11.80 6.03 25.49
CA VAL A 393 12.98 5.50 24.79
C VAL A 393 13.98 6.62 24.51
N TYR A 394 13.54 7.74 23.94
CA TYR A 394 14.42 8.88 23.67
C TYR A 394 15.00 9.50 24.94
N THR A 395 14.24 9.56 26.03
CA THR A 395 14.73 10.01 27.34
C THR A 395 15.86 9.11 27.84
N ALA A 396 15.68 7.79 27.75
CA ALA A 396 16.68 6.81 28.17
C ALA A 396 17.96 6.88 27.31
N ILE A 397 17.83 7.10 25.99
CA ILE A 397 18.98 7.29 25.10
C ILE A 397 19.76 8.54 25.48
N LEU A 398 19.10 9.67 25.67
CA LEU A 398 19.76 10.94 26.02
C LEU A 398 20.41 10.92 27.41
N ALA A 399 19.82 10.21 28.36
CA ALA A 399 20.41 10.02 29.71
C ALA A 399 21.70 9.19 29.68
N LYS A 400 21.86 8.31 28.67
CA LYS A 400 23.03 7.46 28.49
C LYS A 400 23.99 7.96 27.41
N ARG A 401 23.89 9.25 27.04
CA ARG A 401 24.68 9.81 25.95
C ARG A 401 26.16 9.59 26.18
N GLN A 402 26.78 8.80 25.32
CA GLN A 402 28.23 8.59 25.28
C GLN A 402 28.70 8.83 23.83
N MET A 403 29.69 9.70 23.70
CA MET A 403 30.33 9.94 22.40
C MET A 403 31.51 9.00 22.25
N PRO A 404 31.71 8.35 21.10
CA PRO A 404 32.90 7.59 20.81
C PRO A 404 34.09 8.55 20.75
N ASP A 405 35.25 8.07 21.22
CA ASP A 405 36.50 8.83 21.13
C ASP A 405 37.12 8.74 19.72
N THR A 406 36.36 9.20 18.74
CA THR A 406 36.78 9.22 17.33
C THR A 406 36.30 10.49 16.62
N THR A 407 37.15 11.01 15.73
CA THR A 407 36.83 12.17 14.86
C THR A 407 36.51 11.76 13.43
N ASP A 408 36.26 10.47 13.20
CA ASP A 408 35.95 9.90 11.91
C ASP A 408 34.41 9.93 11.60
N ARG A 409 34.02 9.30 10.52
CA ARG A 409 32.59 9.19 10.10
C ARG A 409 31.68 8.61 11.19
N ARG A 410 32.22 7.77 12.08
CA ARG A 410 31.44 7.19 13.17
C ARG A 410 31.16 8.25 14.25
N GLY A 411 32.14 9.11 14.56
CA GLY A 411 31.93 10.25 15.45
C GLY A 411 30.88 11.22 14.92
N ASP A 412 30.92 11.56 13.61
CA ASP A 412 29.91 12.38 12.95
C ASP A 412 28.50 11.75 13.00
N PHE A 413 28.43 10.43 12.82
CA PHE A 413 27.17 9.68 12.93
C PHE A 413 26.58 9.78 14.33
N TYR A 414 27.38 9.56 15.38
CA TYR A 414 26.90 9.63 16.76
C TYR A 414 26.45 11.04 17.15
N GLN A 415 27.17 12.06 16.73
CA GLN A 415 26.73 13.44 16.98
C GLN A 415 25.37 13.71 16.36
N ARG A 416 25.20 13.38 15.06
CA ARG A 416 23.92 13.53 14.35
C ARG A 416 22.81 12.68 14.98
N TYR A 417 23.13 11.46 15.38
CA TYR A 417 22.19 10.57 16.04
C TYR A 417 21.60 11.22 17.31
N PHE A 418 22.41 11.73 18.21
CA PHE A 418 21.93 12.36 19.43
C PHE A 418 21.16 13.66 19.14
N ASP A 419 21.58 14.43 18.16
CA ASP A 419 20.86 15.64 17.73
C ASP A 419 19.47 15.31 17.16
N VAL A 420 19.37 14.25 16.36
CA VAL A 420 18.09 13.75 15.85
C VAL A 420 17.22 13.24 16.97
N VAL A 421 17.73 12.39 17.86
CA VAL A 421 16.98 11.86 19.00
C VAL A 421 16.43 12.99 19.88
N ALA A 422 17.23 14.01 20.16
CA ALA A 422 16.77 15.17 20.93
C ALA A 422 15.64 15.95 20.24
N ARG A 423 15.75 16.15 18.91
CA ARG A 423 14.74 16.81 18.10
C ARG A 423 13.44 15.99 18.03
N GLU A 424 13.55 14.69 17.77
CA GLU A 424 12.36 13.81 17.68
C GLU A 424 11.68 13.67 19.05
N LYS A 425 12.43 13.61 20.16
CA LYS A 425 11.87 13.67 21.50
C LYS A 425 11.03 14.94 21.72
N ALA A 426 11.56 16.10 21.33
CA ALA A 426 10.84 17.37 21.48
C ALA A 426 9.53 17.39 20.67
N LYS A 427 9.54 16.83 19.45
CA LYS A 427 8.32 16.67 18.61
C LYS A 427 7.29 15.75 19.26
N VAL A 428 7.73 14.59 19.76
CA VAL A 428 6.86 13.62 20.43
C VAL A 428 6.23 14.22 21.68
N ASP A 429 7.01 14.87 22.53
CA ASP A 429 6.50 15.51 23.76
C ASP A 429 5.49 16.62 23.43
N ALA A 430 5.76 17.46 22.43
CA ALA A 430 4.83 18.48 21.96
C ALA A 430 3.54 17.87 21.40
N THR A 431 3.63 16.74 20.73
CA THR A 431 2.45 16.04 20.19
C THR A 431 1.61 15.42 21.30
N LEU A 432 2.23 14.84 22.34
CA LEU A 432 1.54 14.35 23.54
C LEU A 432 0.75 15.47 24.24
N VAL A 433 1.33 16.66 24.37
CA VAL A 433 0.66 17.83 24.95
C VAL A 433 -0.56 18.22 24.09
N ARG A 434 -0.42 18.27 22.77
CA ARG A 434 -1.55 18.58 21.88
C ARG A 434 -2.65 17.53 21.96
N LEU A 435 -2.28 16.23 22.01
CA LEU A 435 -3.22 15.12 22.11
C LEU A 435 -4.02 15.20 23.42
N SER A 436 -3.38 15.47 24.56
CA SER A 436 -4.06 15.63 25.85
C SER A 436 -5.01 16.81 25.87
N SER A 437 -4.66 17.92 25.19
CA SER A 437 -5.53 19.08 25.07
C SER A 437 -6.75 18.80 24.19
N SER A 438 -6.61 18.04 23.10
CA SER A 438 -7.73 17.67 22.22
C SER A 438 -8.71 16.70 22.87
N ALA A 439 -8.26 15.80 23.72
CA ALA A 439 -9.11 14.87 24.48
C ALA A 439 -10.06 15.60 25.47
N SER A 440 -9.65 16.75 25.99
CA SER A 440 -10.50 17.58 26.87
C SER A 440 -11.66 18.27 26.15
N TRP A 441 -11.56 18.48 24.82
CA TRP A 441 -12.63 19.10 24.01
C TRP A 441 -13.71 18.10 23.54
N SER A 442 -13.38 16.81 23.48
CA SER A 442 -14.35 15.76 23.09
C SER A 442 -15.23 15.30 24.26
N ALA A 443 -14.96 15.76 25.47
CA ALA A 443 -15.71 15.43 26.69
C ALA A 443 -16.72 16.54 27.08
N LEU A 444 -16.81 17.63 26.33
CA LEU A 444 -17.79 18.71 26.44
C LEU A 444 -18.79 18.64 25.28
#